data_85ef5eff8fe14f8216ee2a234e15fbce
#
_entry.id   85ef5eff8fe14f8216ee2a234e15fbce
#
_cell.length_a   1.000
_cell.length_b   1.000
_cell.length_c   1.000
_cell.angle_alpha   90.00
_cell.angle_beta   90.00
_cell.angle_gamma   90.00
#
_symmetry.space_group_name_H-M   'P 1'
#
loop_
_entity.id
_entity.type
_entity.pdbx_description
1 polymer ?
#
loop_
_entity_poly.entity_id
_entity_poly.type
_entity_poly.pdbx_seq_one_letter_code
_entity_poly.pdbx_strand_id
1 'polypeptide(L)'
;MGKRKKQPLRRIAVLTSGGDAPGMNAAIRAVVRTACALGIEVYGIRGGFRGLTNGDFYTEKNKLVEKTLEKYLEKYHFVAPPIYETETMQTASVSQIIGKGGTILLTSRFEEFTNANVRAIAIENLRKEGIEGLVVIGGNGSYQGAQAEVSRGLLKSSRNEASQLNPTYTT
;
A
#
# COMPACT_ATOMS: atom_id res chain seq x y z
N MET A 1 -28.04 13.60 -19.32
CA MET A 1 -26.69 13.03 -19.18
C MET A 1 -26.58 12.41 -17.80
N GLY A 2 -26.69 11.08 -17.71
CA GLY A 2 -26.66 10.37 -16.41
C GLY A 2 -25.26 10.39 -15.83
N LYS A 3 -25.11 10.92 -14.62
CA LYS A 3 -23.87 10.81 -13.84
C LYS A 3 -23.58 9.32 -13.64
N ARG A 4 -22.52 8.78 -14.27
CA ARG A 4 -22.03 7.44 -13.95
C ARG A 4 -21.73 7.39 -12.47
N LYS A 5 -22.47 6.60 -11.70
CA LYS A 5 -22.13 6.31 -10.30
C LYS A 5 -20.72 5.72 -10.29
N LYS A 6 -19.76 6.46 -9.68
CA LYS A 6 -18.41 5.93 -9.45
C LYS A 6 -18.56 4.67 -8.63
N GLN A 7 -18.07 3.54 -9.13
CA GLN A 7 -18.00 2.32 -8.33
C GLN A 7 -17.00 2.55 -7.18
N PRO A 8 -17.33 2.12 -5.95
CA PRO A 8 -16.41 2.25 -4.84
C PRO A 8 -15.14 1.44 -5.11
N LEU A 9 -14.00 1.96 -4.66
CA LEU A 9 -12.72 1.24 -4.71
C LEU A 9 -12.82 -0.03 -3.86
N ARG A 10 -12.30 -1.14 -4.36
CA ARG A 10 -12.27 -2.43 -3.65
C ARG A 10 -10.89 -2.79 -3.16
N ARG A 11 -9.86 -2.45 -3.95
CA ARG A 11 -8.46 -2.80 -3.69
C ARG A 11 -7.56 -1.59 -3.92
N ILE A 12 -6.70 -1.33 -2.95
CA ILE A 12 -5.67 -0.30 -3.07
C ILE A 12 -4.32 -0.89 -2.68
N ALA A 13 -3.26 -0.30 -3.20
CA ALA A 13 -1.92 -0.54 -2.71
C ALA A 13 -1.37 0.68 -1.99
N VAL A 14 -0.44 0.45 -1.05
CA VAL A 14 0.33 1.49 -0.37
C VAL A 14 1.81 1.18 -0.46
N LEU A 15 2.62 2.18 -0.80
CA LEU A 15 4.07 2.11 -0.80
C LEU A 15 4.69 3.34 -0.16
N THR A 16 5.91 3.17 0.31
CA THR A 16 6.80 4.25 0.73
C THR A 16 7.96 4.37 -0.25
N SER A 17 8.33 5.58 -0.65
CA SER A 17 9.37 5.81 -1.64
C SER A 17 10.26 6.99 -1.26
N GLY A 18 11.50 6.95 -1.72
CA GLY A 18 12.51 7.97 -1.42
C GLY A 18 13.37 7.61 -0.21
N GLY A 19 13.75 8.61 0.60
CA GLY A 19 14.47 8.40 1.86
C GLY A 19 13.54 7.96 2.98
N ASP A 20 14.08 7.20 3.92
CA ASP A 20 13.35 6.83 5.14
C ASP A 20 13.10 8.08 5.99
N ALA A 21 11.89 8.23 6.50
CA ALA A 21 11.48 9.40 7.28
C ALA A 21 10.60 9.02 8.48
N PRO A 22 10.75 9.75 9.59
CA PRO A 22 9.80 9.65 10.70
C PRO A 22 8.38 9.92 10.22
N GLY A 23 7.40 9.15 10.71
CA GLY A 23 5.99 9.34 10.34
C GLY A 23 5.51 8.48 9.16
N MET A 24 6.38 7.84 8.39
CA MET A 24 5.94 6.92 7.33
C MET A 24 5.09 5.78 7.88
N ASN A 25 5.47 5.18 9.00
CA ASN A 25 4.68 4.15 9.66
C ASN A 25 3.32 4.66 10.15
N ALA A 26 3.25 5.88 10.66
CA ALA A 26 1.99 6.50 11.07
C ALA A 26 1.06 6.70 9.86
N ALA A 27 1.60 7.14 8.72
CA ALA A 27 0.85 7.31 7.48
C ALA A 27 0.36 5.96 6.92
N ILE A 28 1.21 4.92 6.87
CA ILE A 28 0.82 3.55 6.49
C ILE A 28 -0.33 3.08 7.39
N ARG A 29 -0.19 3.23 8.71
CA ARG A 29 -1.21 2.84 9.67
C ARG A 29 -2.54 3.54 9.42
N ALA A 30 -2.52 4.84 9.15
CA ALA A 30 -3.73 5.61 8.84
C ALA A 30 -4.42 5.08 7.58
N VAL A 31 -3.67 4.87 6.50
CA VAL A 31 -4.18 4.31 5.23
C VAL A 31 -4.83 2.95 5.45
N VAL A 32 -4.11 2.00 6.07
CA VAL A 32 -4.59 0.64 6.28
C VAL A 32 -5.85 0.62 7.15
N ARG A 33 -5.85 1.32 8.29
CA ARG A 33 -7.00 1.33 9.20
C ARG A 33 -8.24 1.97 8.57
N THR A 34 -8.07 3.06 7.83
CA THR A 34 -9.17 3.73 7.13
C THR A 34 -9.74 2.84 6.03
N ALA A 35 -8.88 2.24 5.22
CA ALA A 35 -9.30 1.35 4.15
C ALA A 35 -10.03 0.11 4.69
N CYS A 36 -9.49 -0.54 5.73
CA CYS A 36 -10.17 -1.67 6.38
C CYS A 36 -11.55 -1.27 6.94
N ALA A 37 -11.68 -0.09 7.54
CA ALA A 37 -12.95 0.40 8.06
C ALA A 37 -13.99 0.66 6.95
N LEU A 38 -13.53 0.91 5.72
CA LEU A 38 -14.35 1.10 4.52
C LEU A 38 -14.57 -0.21 3.73
N GLY A 39 -14.07 -1.34 4.21
CA GLY A 39 -14.14 -2.62 3.50
C GLY A 39 -13.26 -2.70 2.24
N ILE A 40 -12.19 -1.89 2.19
CA ILE A 40 -11.23 -1.85 1.08
C ILE A 40 -10.03 -2.73 1.45
N GLU A 41 -9.66 -3.64 0.56
CA GLU A 41 -8.46 -4.46 0.69
C GLU A 41 -7.20 -3.62 0.44
N VAL A 42 -6.18 -3.77 1.28
CA VAL A 42 -4.92 -3.00 1.18
C VAL A 42 -3.74 -3.92 0.95
N TYR A 43 -3.02 -3.69 -0.13
CA TYR A 43 -1.77 -4.36 -0.45
C TYR A 43 -0.59 -3.45 -0.08
N GLY A 44 0.31 -3.94 0.76
CA GLY A 44 1.58 -3.26 1.02
C GLY A 44 2.60 -3.59 -0.07
N ILE A 45 3.32 -2.61 -0.57
CA ILE A 45 4.41 -2.82 -1.53
C ILE A 45 5.73 -2.55 -0.84
N ARG A 46 6.62 -3.54 -0.81
CA ARG A 46 7.92 -3.45 -0.16
C ARG A 46 8.95 -2.82 -1.08
N GLY A 47 9.82 -1.95 -0.53
CA GLY A 47 10.91 -1.34 -1.29
C GLY A 47 10.47 -0.32 -2.35
N GLY A 48 9.31 0.31 -2.16
CA GLY A 48 8.84 1.41 -3.00
C GLY A 48 8.55 1.02 -4.46
N PHE A 49 8.87 1.91 -5.39
CA PHE A 49 8.64 1.67 -6.82
C PHE A 49 9.47 0.49 -7.39
N ARG A 50 10.64 0.22 -6.81
CA ARG A 50 11.42 -0.97 -7.18
C ARG A 50 10.65 -2.24 -6.86
N GLY A 51 10.11 -2.34 -5.64
CA GLY A 51 9.31 -3.47 -5.24
C GLY A 51 8.04 -3.61 -6.07
N LEU A 52 7.38 -2.51 -6.40
CA LEU A 52 6.22 -2.51 -7.30
C LEU A 52 6.56 -3.10 -8.68
N THR A 53 7.72 -2.71 -9.23
CA THR A 53 8.20 -3.25 -10.52
C THR A 53 8.53 -4.73 -10.44
N ASN A 54 9.04 -5.20 -9.29
CA ASN A 54 9.38 -6.60 -9.08
C ASN A 54 8.19 -7.46 -8.63
N GLY A 55 7.04 -6.85 -8.32
CA GLY A 55 5.89 -7.56 -7.74
C GLY A 55 6.11 -7.98 -6.28
N ASP A 56 6.92 -7.21 -5.53
CA ASP A 56 7.23 -7.51 -4.12
C ASP A 56 6.14 -6.93 -3.20
N PHE A 57 5.07 -7.71 -3.06
CA PHE A 57 3.98 -7.39 -2.16
C PHE A 57 4.28 -7.87 -0.74
N TYR A 58 3.85 -7.09 0.24
CA TYR A 58 3.97 -7.42 1.65
C TYR A 58 3.05 -8.60 1.98
N THR A 59 3.65 -9.72 2.31
CA THR A 59 2.92 -10.89 2.80
C THR A 59 3.07 -10.96 4.31
N GLU A 60 1.99 -10.91 5.03
CA GLU A 60 1.99 -11.15 6.47
C GLU A 60 2.01 -12.67 6.71
N LYS A 61 3.20 -13.20 6.84
CA LYS A 61 3.35 -14.51 7.50
C LYS A 61 3.07 -14.28 8.97
N ASN A 62 2.03 -14.89 9.46
CA ASN A 62 1.62 -14.78 10.85
C ASN A 62 2.61 -15.55 11.73
N LYS A 63 3.87 -15.04 11.81
CA LYS A 63 4.97 -15.62 12.60
C LYS A 63 4.63 -15.79 14.08
N LEU A 64 3.65 -15.03 14.57
CA LEU A 64 3.19 -15.16 15.96
C LEU A 64 2.32 -16.40 16.13
N VAL A 65 1.52 -16.74 15.12
CA VAL A 65 0.71 -17.96 15.12
C VAL A 65 1.61 -19.18 14.98
N GLU A 66 2.63 -19.13 14.12
CA GLU A 66 3.55 -20.24 13.90
C GLU A 66 4.29 -20.64 15.18
N LYS A 67 4.95 -19.70 15.86
CA LYS A 67 5.68 -20.02 17.11
C LYS A 67 4.79 -20.35 18.31
N THR A 68 3.63 -19.68 18.41
CA THR A 68 2.69 -19.94 19.50
C THR A 68 1.93 -21.22 19.24
N LEU A 69 1.59 -21.49 17.97
CA LEU A 69 0.88 -22.67 17.56
C LEU A 69 1.73 -23.93 17.69
N GLU A 70 3.01 -23.92 17.27
CA GLU A 70 3.94 -25.06 17.49
C GLU A 70 4.00 -25.43 18.99
N LYS A 71 4.13 -24.42 19.84
CA LYS A 71 4.18 -24.65 21.30
C LYS A 71 2.86 -25.17 21.89
N TYR A 72 1.71 -24.81 21.31
CA TYR A 72 0.39 -25.30 21.74
C TYR A 72 0.06 -26.65 21.11
N LEU A 73 0.48 -26.91 19.86
CA LEU A 73 0.31 -28.19 19.18
C LEU A 73 1.06 -29.33 19.90
N GLU A 74 2.32 -29.09 20.29
CA GLU A 74 3.10 -30.06 21.08
C GLU A 74 2.45 -30.36 22.44
N LYS A 75 1.84 -29.34 23.06
CA LYS A 75 1.31 -29.47 24.43
C LYS A 75 -0.10 -30.04 24.51
N TYR A 76 -0.94 -29.84 23.50
CA TYR A 76 -2.37 -30.14 23.58
C TYR A 76 -2.91 -31.04 22.46
N HIS A 77 -2.08 -31.56 21.57
CA HIS A 77 -2.48 -32.40 20.43
C HIS A 77 -3.58 -31.79 19.55
N PHE A 78 -3.58 -30.47 19.40
CA PHE A 78 -4.55 -29.77 18.58
C PHE A 78 -4.16 -29.84 17.10
N VAL A 79 -5.15 -30.02 16.22
CA VAL A 79 -4.95 -29.83 14.78
C VAL A 79 -4.88 -28.34 14.50
N ALA A 80 -3.74 -27.87 13.97
CA ALA A 80 -3.55 -26.48 13.61
C ALA A 80 -4.62 -26.02 12.61
N PRO A 81 -5.27 -24.86 12.80
CA PRO A 81 -6.03 -24.25 11.73
C PRO A 81 -5.08 -23.93 10.57
N PRO A 82 -5.55 -23.98 9.31
CA PRO A 82 -4.70 -23.70 8.16
C PRO A 82 -4.08 -22.31 8.32
N ILE A 83 -2.77 -22.20 8.06
CA ILE A 83 -2.04 -20.93 8.07
C ILE A 83 -2.55 -20.15 6.87
N TYR A 84 -3.36 -19.13 7.11
CA TYR A 84 -3.78 -18.21 6.06
C TYR A 84 -2.64 -17.21 5.83
N GLU A 85 -1.93 -17.37 4.73
CA GLU A 85 -1.10 -16.30 4.19
C GLU A 85 -2.06 -15.26 3.59
N THR A 86 -2.22 -14.12 4.29
CA THR A 86 -2.99 -13.01 3.74
C THR A 86 -2.04 -12.05 3.05
N GLU A 87 -2.20 -11.88 1.75
CA GLU A 87 -1.46 -10.88 0.96
C GLU A 87 -1.92 -9.44 1.26
N THR A 88 -3.02 -9.29 2.00
CA THR A 88 -3.58 -7.99 2.35
C THR A 88 -3.23 -7.58 3.77
N MET A 89 -2.88 -6.31 3.94
CA MET A 89 -2.61 -5.72 5.26
C MET A 89 -3.91 -5.54 6.04
N GLN A 90 -3.90 -5.98 7.28
CA GLN A 90 -5.01 -5.86 8.21
C GLN A 90 -4.72 -4.82 9.31
N THR A 91 -5.73 -4.44 10.09
CA THR A 91 -5.53 -3.54 11.23
C THR A 91 -4.51 -4.08 12.24
N ALA A 92 -4.39 -5.40 12.36
CA ALA A 92 -3.40 -6.07 13.19
C ALA A 92 -1.97 -5.83 12.69
N SER A 93 -1.76 -5.88 11.36
CA SER A 93 -0.46 -5.67 10.70
C SER A 93 0.19 -4.34 11.08
N VAL A 94 -0.63 -3.34 11.36
CA VAL A 94 -0.20 -1.97 11.65
C VAL A 94 -0.44 -1.53 13.10
N SER A 95 -0.82 -2.45 13.99
CA SER A 95 -1.22 -2.10 15.36
C SER A 95 -0.09 -1.46 16.17
N GLN A 96 1.14 -1.96 16.02
CA GLN A 96 2.30 -1.59 16.84
C GLN A 96 3.36 -0.76 16.12
N ILE A 97 3.04 -0.18 14.94
CA ILE A 97 4.04 0.52 14.14
C ILE A 97 4.09 2.03 14.37
N ILE A 98 3.09 2.61 15.04
CA ILE A 98 2.98 4.07 15.21
C ILE A 98 4.17 4.68 15.97
N GLY A 99 4.70 3.96 16.94
CA GLY A 99 5.87 4.39 17.73
C GLY A 99 7.21 3.94 17.15
N LYS A 100 7.22 3.28 15.98
CA LYS A 100 8.45 2.84 15.33
C LYS A 100 8.86 3.85 14.26
N GLY A 101 10.12 4.28 14.29
CA GLY A 101 10.70 5.08 13.22
C GLY A 101 10.77 4.30 11.91
N GLY A 102 10.98 5.02 10.81
CA GLY A 102 11.14 4.42 9.50
C GLY A 102 9.85 3.91 8.86
N THR A 103 9.97 2.90 8.02
CA THR A 103 8.84 2.27 7.34
C THR A 103 8.93 0.75 7.37
N ILE A 104 7.82 0.10 7.75
CA ILE A 104 7.71 -1.38 7.72
C ILE A 104 7.69 -1.92 6.29
N LEU A 105 7.32 -1.10 5.31
CA LEU A 105 7.28 -1.46 3.90
C LEU A 105 8.65 -1.29 3.23
N LEU A 106 9.65 -0.80 3.95
CA LEU A 106 10.93 -0.44 3.38
C LEU A 106 10.79 0.63 2.29
N THR A 107 11.89 1.26 1.95
CA THR A 107 11.89 2.27 0.90
C THR A 107 13.15 2.15 0.06
N SER A 108 13.10 2.60 -1.18
CA SER A 108 14.26 2.70 -2.05
C SER A 108 14.16 3.91 -2.95
N ARG A 109 15.33 4.42 -3.35
CA ARG A 109 15.45 5.29 -4.51
C ARG A 109 15.54 4.41 -5.74
N PHE A 110 14.76 4.71 -6.77
CA PHE A 110 14.69 3.89 -7.96
C PHE A 110 14.57 4.82 -9.19
N GLU A 111 15.72 5.24 -9.68
CA GLU A 111 15.82 6.18 -10.81
C GLU A 111 15.31 5.58 -12.11
N GLU A 112 15.42 4.27 -12.27
CA GLU A 112 14.93 3.53 -13.43
C GLU A 112 13.41 3.66 -13.60
N PHE A 113 12.68 4.08 -12.58
CA PHE A 113 11.24 4.34 -12.67
C PHE A 113 10.88 5.51 -13.60
N THR A 114 11.87 6.33 -13.99
CA THR A 114 11.73 7.34 -15.05
C THR A 114 11.51 6.72 -16.44
N ASN A 115 11.91 5.45 -16.61
CA ASN A 115 11.73 4.72 -17.86
C ASN A 115 10.28 4.24 -18.02
N ALA A 116 9.69 4.50 -19.19
CA ALA A 116 8.31 4.14 -19.48
C ALA A 116 8.04 2.63 -19.47
N ASN A 117 9.02 1.82 -19.88
CA ASN A 117 8.88 0.37 -19.91
C ASN A 117 8.88 -0.21 -18.48
N VAL A 118 9.72 0.33 -17.59
CA VAL A 118 9.75 -0.05 -16.19
C VAL A 118 8.42 0.26 -15.50
N ARG A 119 7.86 1.44 -15.77
CA ARG A 119 6.53 1.80 -15.26
C ARG A 119 5.43 0.89 -15.80
N ALA A 120 5.51 0.49 -17.07
CA ALA A 120 4.53 -0.43 -17.65
C ALA A 120 4.49 -1.77 -16.92
N ILE A 121 5.65 -2.30 -16.51
CA ILE A 121 5.75 -3.52 -15.68
C ILE A 121 5.08 -3.31 -14.32
N ALA A 122 5.37 -2.20 -13.66
CA ALA A 122 4.78 -1.85 -12.37
C ALA A 122 3.24 -1.80 -12.43
N ILE A 123 2.70 -1.20 -13.47
CA ILE A 123 1.25 -1.12 -13.71
C ILE A 123 0.65 -2.50 -13.96
N GLU A 124 1.34 -3.32 -14.74
CA GLU A 124 0.86 -4.68 -15.02
C GLU A 124 0.79 -5.50 -13.73
N ASN A 125 1.74 -5.34 -12.81
CA ASN A 125 1.69 -5.97 -11.50
C ASN A 125 0.47 -5.51 -10.68
N LEU A 126 0.16 -4.21 -10.67
CA LEU A 126 -1.06 -3.72 -10.01
C LEU A 126 -2.34 -4.30 -10.64
N ARG A 127 -2.37 -4.44 -11.96
CA ARG A 127 -3.52 -5.00 -12.68
C ARG A 127 -3.73 -6.47 -12.39
N LYS A 128 -2.66 -7.25 -12.33
CA LYS A 128 -2.71 -8.69 -12.01
C LYS A 128 -3.36 -8.92 -10.65
N GLU A 129 -3.06 -8.06 -9.68
CA GLU A 129 -3.65 -8.12 -8.33
C GLU A 129 -5.04 -7.44 -8.26
N GLY A 130 -5.53 -6.88 -9.35
CA GLY A 130 -6.80 -6.16 -9.41
C GLY A 130 -6.81 -4.88 -8.56
N ILE A 131 -5.64 -4.27 -8.36
CA ILE A 131 -5.49 -3.04 -7.58
C ILE A 131 -5.98 -1.85 -8.39
N GLU A 132 -6.91 -1.10 -7.84
CA GLU A 132 -7.60 0.02 -8.51
C GLU A 132 -7.04 1.39 -8.11
N GLY A 133 -6.28 1.46 -7.01
CA GLY A 133 -5.69 2.70 -6.49
C GLY A 133 -4.33 2.48 -5.86
N LEU A 134 -3.46 3.48 -5.95
CA LEU A 134 -2.13 3.46 -5.35
C LEU A 134 -1.95 4.68 -4.44
N VAL A 135 -1.60 4.43 -3.18
CA VAL A 135 -1.21 5.46 -2.21
C VAL A 135 0.31 5.49 -2.13
N VAL A 136 0.90 6.62 -2.46
CA VAL A 136 2.34 6.83 -2.43
C VAL A 136 2.69 7.77 -1.28
N ILE A 137 3.53 7.30 -0.37
CA ILE A 137 4.05 8.05 0.78
C ILE A 137 5.52 8.35 0.52
N GLY A 138 5.87 9.64 0.35
CA GLY A 138 7.24 10.03 0.05
C GLY A 138 7.37 11.51 -0.31
N GLY A 139 8.54 11.88 -0.82
CA GLY A 139 8.86 13.25 -1.21
C GLY A 139 8.53 13.57 -2.68
N ASN A 140 9.11 14.69 -3.17
CA ASN A 140 8.86 15.22 -4.52
C ASN A 140 9.12 14.21 -5.65
N GLY A 141 10.22 13.45 -5.59
CA GLY A 141 10.53 12.44 -6.60
C GLY A 141 9.48 11.32 -6.65
N SER A 142 8.97 10.92 -5.47
CA SER A 142 7.91 9.93 -5.36
C SER A 142 6.59 10.43 -5.95
N TYR A 143 6.31 11.71 -5.76
CA TYR A 143 5.14 12.37 -6.34
C TYR A 143 5.22 12.42 -7.87
N GLN A 144 6.37 12.77 -8.44
CA GLN A 144 6.58 12.77 -9.89
C GLN A 144 6.39 11.38 -10.50
N GLY A 145 6.92 10.35 -9.83
CA GLY A 145 6.69 8.96 -10.22
C GLY A 145 5.20 8.59 -10.25
N ALA A 146 4.47 8.90 -9.18
CA ALA A 146 3.04 8.65 -9.09
C ALA A 146 2.23 9.43 -10.15
N GLN A 147 2.59 10.69 -10.41
CA GLN A 147 1.92 11.52 -11.42
C GLN A 147 2.08 10.97 -12.84
N ALA A 148 3.25 10.42 -13.16
CA ALA A 148 3.49 9.80 -14.46
C ALA A 148 2.57 8.58 -14.71
N GLU A 149 2.18 7.87 -13.65
CA GLU A 149 1.23 6.74 -13.72
C GLU A 149 -0.21 7.20 -13.97
N VAL A 150 -0.63 8.27 -13.28
CA VAL A 150 -1.98 8.83 -13.40
C VAL A 150 -2.22 9.44 -14.77
N SER A 151 -1.24 10.16 -15.33
CA SER A 151 -1.35 10.85 -16.63
C SER A 151 -1.61 9.91 -17.80
N ARG A 152 -1.36 8.60 -17.63
CA ARG A 152 -1.63 7.57 -18.65
C ARG A 152 -2.98 6.86 -18.48
N GLY A 153 -3.85 7.34 -17.60
CA GLY A 153 -5.19 6.78 -17.39
C GLY A 153 -5.22 5.40 -16.73
N LEU A 154 -4.14 5.00 -16.10
CA LEU A 154 -3.95 3.65 -15.54
C LEU A 154 -4.45 3.53 -14.11
N LEU A 155 -4.44 4.64 -13.36
CA LEU A 155 -5.01 4.76 -12.03
C LEU A 155 -6.00 5.90 -12.01
N LYS A 156 -7.13 5.72 -11.33
CA LYS A 156 -8.08 6.82 -11.11
C LYS A 156 -7.44 7.84 -10.18
N SER A 157 -7.19 9.05 -10.65
CA SER A 157 -6.70 10.13 -9.78
C SER A 157 -7.83 10.64 -8.90
N SER A 158 -7.58 10.68 -7.59
CA SER A 158 -8.44 11.40 -6.65
C SER A 158 -8.31 12.94 -6.77
N ARG A 159 -7.40 13.42 -7.63
CA ARG A 159 -7.05 14.84 -7.76
C ARG A 159 -8.18 15.72 -8.32
N ASN A 160 -9.17 15.16 -9.00
CA ASN A 160 -10.25 15.96 -9.60
C ASN A 160 -11.25 16.55 -8.60
N GLU A 161 -11.14 16.22 -7.32
CA GLU A 161 -12.01 16.80 -6.28
C GLU A 161 -11.28 17.79 -5.35
N ALA A 162 -9.96 17.64 -5.18
CA ALA A 162 -9.18 18.56 -4.34
C ALA A 162 -8.88 19.92 -5.00
N SER A 163 -8.92 20.01 -6.33
CA SER A 163 -8.70 21.28 -7.04
C SER A 163 -9.89 22.23 -7.04
N GLN A 164 -11.03 21.83 -6.48
CA GLN A 164 -12.19 22.70 -6.29
C GLN A 164 -12.33 23.25 -4.85
N LEU A 165 -11.52 22.76 -3.93
CA LEU A 165 -11.38 23.37 -2.62
C LEU A 165 -10.27 24.41 -2.70
N ASN A 166 -10.64 25.63 -3.08
CA ASN A 166 -9.79 26.79 -3.07
C ASN A 166 -9.52 27.16 -1.60
N PRO A 167 -8.32 26.97 -1.03
CA PRO A 167 -8.01 27.53 0.26
C PRO A 167 -7.59 28.99 0.03
N THR A 168 -8.53 29.90 0.07
CA THR A 168 -8.23 31.29 0.37
C THR A 168 -7.76 31.34 1.82
N TYR A 169 -6.50 31.09 2.07
CA TYR A 169 -5.83 31.62 3.25
C TYR A 169 -5.18 32.92 2.85
N THR A 170 -5.89 34.00 3.05
CA THR A 170 -5.34 35.35 3.21
C THR A 170 -4.78 35.45 4.62
N THR A 171 -3.53 35.86 4.70
CA THR A 171 -2.72 36.29 5.85
C THR A 171 -3.48 36.94 6.99
#